data_1551b4049d6e4893f148d83c14bb9f80
#
_entry.id   1551b4049d6e4893f148d83c14bb9f80
#
_cell.length_a   1.000
_cell.length_b   1.000
_cell.length_c   1.000
_cell.angle_alpha   90.00
_cell.angle_beta   90.00
_cell.angle_gamma   90.00
#
_symmetry.space_group_name_H-M   'P 1'
#
loop_
_entity.id
_entity.type
_entity.pdbx_description
1 polymer ?
#
loop_
_entity_poly.entity_id
_entity_poly.type
_entity_poly.pdbx_seq_one_letter_code
_entity_poly.pdbx_strand_id
1 'polypeptide(L)'
;MKRPACERAVDEYARSGMTVGLGTGNSANFAVMRLAEMAREGAGFVCVASSVKTAELAKSLGLNVADISSVERIDVTFDGADEVDPELNLMKGLGCALLREKIIAASTAREVIIADDIKLVGKLGEKAPVPVEVCAFGSALTAKLLRKLGCEPVLRMQNGAPFVTDGGNLIYDCRFGPIESPSELEADIDRVPGVIECGIFPRMADSVFIYHGDSDTFEELRRPQI
;
A
#
# COMPACT_ATOMS: atom_id res chain seq x y z
N MET A 1 6.17 19.52 1.56
CA MET A 1 5.55 18.60 0.55
C MET A 1 6.45 17.39 0.36
N LYS A 2 6.00 16.16 0.52
CA LYS A 2 6.81 14.91 0.49
C LYS A 2 7.45 14.51 -0.87
N ARG A 3 7.27 15.31 -1.92
CA ARG A 3 7.85 15.04 -3.25
C ARG A 3 9.38 14.81 -3.18
N PRO A 4 10.18 15.62 -2.45
CA PRO A 4 11.62 15.37 -2.35
C PRO A 4 11.98 14.01 -1.73
N ALA A 5 11.22 13.55 -0.72
CA ALA A 5 11.43 12.23 -0.14
C ALA A 5 11.09 11.10 -1.13
N CYS A 6 10.04 11.27 -1.94
CA CYS A 6 9.70 10.33 -3.00
C CYS A 6 10.79 10.26 -4.08
N GLU A 7 11.27 11.41 -4.54
CA GLU A 7 12.36 11.48 -5.53
C GLU A 7 13.63 10.84 -4.98
N ARG A 8 14.00 11.15 -3.72
CA ARG A 8 15.16 10.55 -3.07
C ARG A 8 15.06 9.03 -2.97
N ALA A 9 13.91 8.51 -2.54
CA ALA A 9 13.69 7.06 -2.45
C ALA A 9 13.85 6.38 -3.82
N VAL A 10 13.28 6.96 -4.87
CA VAL A 10 13.41 6.44 -6.23
C VAL A 10 14.86 6.51 -6.71
N ASP A 11 15.56 7.64 -6.53
CA ASP A 11 16.95 7.82 -6.93
C ASP A 11 17.90 6.84 -6.20
N GLU A 12 17.57 6.49 -4.95
CA GLU A 12 18.38 5.57 -4.15
C GLU A 12 18.17 4.10 -4.55
N TYR A 13 16.95 3.70 -4.92
CA TYR A 13 16.62 2.29 -5.11
C TYR A 13 16.31 1.86 -6.53
N ALA A 14 15.85 2.75 -7.42
CA ALA A 14 15.57 2.39 -8.80
C ALA A 14 16.84 2.39 -9.66
N ARG A 15 16.99 1.37 -10.51
CA ARG A 15 18.06 1.28 -11.50
C ARG A 15 17.49 0.87 -12.84
N SER A 16 18.10 1.33 -13.93
CA SER A 16 17.71 0.94 -15.30
C SER A 16 17.76 -0.59 -15.44
N GLY A 17 16.76 -1.14 -16.10
CA GLY A 17 16.58 -2.58 -16.30
C GLY A 17 15.73 -3.28 -15.24
N MET A 18 15.36 -2.59 -14.15
CA MET A 18 14.53 -3.17 -13.09
C MET A 18 13.07 -3.32 -13.48
N THR A 19 12.42 -4.32 -12.89
CA THR A 19 10.97 -4.40 -12.76
C THR A 19 10.55 -3.67 -11.49
N VAL A 20 9.68 -2.66 -11.63
CA VAL A 20 9.30 -1.73 -10.56
C VAL A 20 7.82 -1.84 -10.25
N GLY A 21 7.48 -2.13 -9.00
CA GLY A 21 6.14 -2.05 -8.47
C GLY A 21 5.74 -0.60 -8.21
N LEU A 22 4.54 -0.26 -8.66
CA LEU A 22 3.95 1.08 -8.50
C LEU A 22 2.74 0.99 -7.58
N GLY A 23 2.85 1.55 -6.40
CA GLY A 23 1.79 1.64 -5.41
C GLY A 23 0.65 2.58 -5.82
N THR A 24 -0.28 2.79 -4.91
CA THR A 24 -1.46 3.64 -5.14
C THR A 24 -1.53 4.78 -4.13
N GLY A 25 -1.79 6.00 -4.61
CA GLY A 25 -1.97 7.19 -3.78
C GLY A 25 -0.95 8.29 -4.05
N ASN A 26 -1.02 9.36 -3.25
CA ASN A 26 -0.24 10.58 -3.55
C ASN A 26 1.28 10.36 -3.50
N SER A 27 1.79 9.58 -2.52
CA SER A 27 3.22 9.26 -2.44
C SER A 27 3.67 8.46 -3.67
N ALA A 28 2.94 7.40 -4.00
CA ALA A 28 3.22 6.56 -5.16
C ALA A 28 3.18 7.37 -6.47
N ASN A 29 2.25 8.32 -6.61
CA ASN A 29 2.18 9.18 -7.81
C ASN A 29 3.46 10.01 -8.00
N PHE A 30 4.07 10.54 -6.93
CA PHE A 30 5.35 11.25 -7.04
C PHE A 30 6.49 10.30 -7.43
N ALA A 31 6.51 9.07 -6.90
CA ALA A 31 7.49 8.07 -7.34
C ALA A 31 7.32 7.70 -8.82
N VAL A 32 6.07 7.53 -9.29
CA VAL A 32 5.76 7.31 -10.72
C VAL A 32 6.26 8.47 -11.59
N MET A 33 6.06 9.72 -11.16
CA MET A 33 6.55 10.89 -11.88
C MET A 33 8.09 10.90 -11.98
N ARG A 34 8.79 10.57 -10.87
CA ARG A 34 10.26 10.51 -10.86
C ARG A 34 10.80 9.40 -11.76
N LEU A 35 10.19 8.21 -11.73
CA LEU A 35 10.55 7.12 -12.64
C LEU A 35 10.36 7.52 -14.11
N ALA A 36 9.28 8.26 -14.43
CA ALA A 36 9.04 8.76 -15.77
C ALA A 36 10.08 9.83 -16.20
N GLU A 37 10.59 10.64 -15.27
CA GLU A 37 11.70 11.57 -15.54
C GLU A 37 12.97 10.78 -15.88
N MET A 38 13.33 9.77 -15.06
CA MET A 38 14.49 8.91 -15.33
C MET A 38 14.34 8.14 -16.65
N ALA A 39 13.13 7.70 -17.01
CA ALA A 39 12.88 7.02 -18.28
C ALA A 39 13.10 7.97 -19.48
N ARG A 40 12.72 9.24 -19.37
CA ARG A 40 13.01 10.27 -20.39
C ARG A 40 14.51 10.56 -20.52
N GLU A 41 15.28 10.35 -19.46
CA GLU A 41 16.75 10.46 -19.44
C GLU A 41 17.44 9.19 -19.95
N GLY A 42 16.68 8.15 -20.36
CA GLY A 42 17.18 6.93 -20.98
C GLY A 42 17.18 5.69 -20.07
N ALA A 43 16.66 5.76 -18.84
CA ALA A 43 16.51 4.57 -18.03
C ALA A 43 15.35 3.69 -18.55
N GLY A 44 15.56 2.37 -18.62
CA GLY A 44 14.51 1.41 -18.97
C GLY A 44 13.90 0.78 -17.74
N PHE A 45 12.56 0.81 -17.60
CA PHE A 45 11.83 0.15 -16.55
C PHE A 45 10.70 -0.72 -17.12
N VAL A 46 10.44 -1.86 -16.48
CA VAL A 46 9.17 -2.58 -16.61
C VAL A 46 8.38 -2.29 -15.33
N CYS A 47 7.19 -1.72 -15.46
CA CYS A 47 6.39 -1.31 -14.30
C CYS A 47 5.18 -2.22 -14.10
N VAL A 48 4.85 -2.54 -12.85
CA VAL A 48 3.65 -3.28 -12.45
C VAL A 48 2.85 -2.40 -11.49
N ALA A 49 1.59 -2.09 -11.82
CA ALA A 49 0.80 -1.14 -11.05
C ALA A 49 -0.23 -1.84 -10.14
N SER A 50 -0.37 -1.36 -8.92
CA SER A 50 -1.32 -1.87 -7.92
C SER A 50 -2.77 -1.43 -8.15
N SER A 51 -3.03 -0.51 -9.09
CA SER A 51 -4.39 -0.09 -9.45
C SER A 51 -4.49 0.33 -10.91
N VAL A 52 -5.72 0.27 -11.45
CA VAL A 52 -6.02 0.78 -12.79
C VAL A 52 -5.62 2.25 -12.91
N LYS A 53 -5.94 3.06 -11.90
CA LYS A 53 -5.59 4.48 -11.86
C LYS A 53 -4.07 4.72 -11.92
N THR A 54 -3.29 3.96 -11.19
CA THR A 54 -1.81 4.07 -11.22
C THR A 54 -1.27 3.60 -12.58
N ALA A 55 -1.83 2.53 -13.16
CA ALA A 55 -1.44 2.06 -14.48
C ALA A 55 -1.70 3.11 -15.58
N GLU A 56 -2.86 3.78 -15.54
CA GLU A 56 -3.21 4.85 -16.47
C GLU A 56 -2.26 6.05 -16.32
N LEU A 57 -1.97 6.48 -15.10
CA LEU A 57 -1.00 7.54 -14.84
C LEU A 57 0.38 7.18 -15.41
N ALA A 58 0.90 6.00 -15.10
CA ALA A 58 2.21 5.55 -15.55
C ALA A 58 2.30 5.50 -17.09
N LYS A 59 1.28 4.94 -17.74
CA LYS A 59 1.18 4.91 -19.22
C LYS A 59 1.12 6.29 -19.82
N SER A 60 0.36 7.22 -19.22
CA SER A 60 0.25 8.61 -19.71
C SER A 60 1.58 9.37 -19.63
N LEU A 61 2.47 8.96 -18.73
CA LEU A 61 3.81 9.51 -18.55
C LEU A 61 4.89 8.80 -19.39
N GLY A 62 4.51 7.79 -20.20
CA GLY A 62 5.38 7.06 -21.11
C GLY A 62 6.11 5.87 -20.48
N LEU A 63 5.74 5.43 -19.28
CA LEU A 63 6.30 4.22 -18.67
C LEU A 63 5.72 2.94 -19.30
N ASN A 64 6.56 1.92 -19.42
CA ASN A 64 6.15 0.59 -19.89
C ASN A 64 5.47 -0.17 -18.73
N VAL A 65 4.15 -0.29 -18.77
CA VAL A 65 3.34 -0.98 -17.75
C VAL A 65 2.96 -2.36 -18.25
N ALA A 66 3.47 -3.39 -17.58
CA ALA A 66 3.22 -4.80 -17.84
C ALA A 66 2.13 -5.37 -16.93
N ASP A 67 1.53 -6.48 -17.35
CA ASP A 67 0.71 -7.32 -16.48
C ASP A 67 1.59 -8.06 -15.47
N ILE A 68 1.17 -8.15 -14.20
CA ILE A 68 1.93 -8.83 -13.15
C ILE A 68 2.22 -10.29 -13.50
N SER A 69 1.32 -10.95 -14.22
CA SER A 69 1.49 -12.36 -14.63
C SER A 69 2.59 -12.54 -15.69
N SER A 70 3.09 -11.47 -16.29
CA SER A 70 4.14 -11.49 -17.31
C SER A 70 5.55 -11.24 -16.78
N VAL A 71 5.68 -10.96 -15.47
CA VAL A 71 6.97 -10.69 -14.84
C VAL A 71 7.35 -11.83 -13.89
N GLU A 72 8.63 -12.19 -13.82
CA GLU A 72 9.10 -13.25 -12.94
C GLU A 72 9.28 -12.80 -11.48
N ARG A 73 9.65 -11.52 -11.30
CA ARG A 73 9.85 -10.89 -9.98
C ARG A 73 9.72 -9.37 -10.10
N ILE A 74 9.51 -8.73 -8.98
CA ILE A 74 9.58 -7.27 -8.84
C ILE A 74 10.84 -6.96 -8.03
N ASP A 75 11.72 -6.11 -8.58
CA ASP A 75 13.01 -5.78 -7.94
C ASP A 75 12.83 -4.78 -6.79
N VAL A 76 11.99 -3.78 -7.01
CA VAL A 76 11.66 -2.76 -6.02
C VAL A 76 10.23 -2.26 -6.21
N THR A 77 9.52 -2.01 -5.12
CA THR A 77 8.21 -1.34 -5.14
C THR A 77 8.28 -0.03 -4.36
N PHE A 78 7.62 1.00 -4.89
CA PHE A 78 7.44 2.28 -4.22
C PHE A 78 5.96 2.48 -3.91
N ASP A 79 5.60 2.57 -2.63
CA ASP A 79 4.22 2.75 -2.21
C ASP A 79 4.11 3.70 -1.00
N GLY A 80 2.89 4.03 -0.62
CA GLY A 80 2.58 4.77 0.59
C GLY A 80 2.03 3.88 1.70
N ALA A 81 1.85 4.46 2.89
CA ALA A 81 1.13 3.84 3.99
C ALA A 81 0.16 4.84 4.65
N ASP A 82 -0.86 4.30 5.30
CA ASP A 82 -1.83 5.07 6.08
C ASP A 82 -1.36 5.22 7.54
N GLU A 83 -0.68 4.20 8.08
CA GLU A 83 0.06 4.22 9.33
C GLU A 83 1.32 3.36 9.21
N VAL A 84 2.35 3.72 9.99
CA VAL A 84 3.60 2.98 10.14
C VAL A 84 3.91 2.90 11.63
N ASP A 85 4.10 1.70 12.18
CA ASP A 85 4.52 1.49 13.55
C ASP A 85 6.04 1.37 13.70
N PRO A 86 6.61 1.36 14.93
CA PRO A 86 8.06 1.26 15.14
C PRO A 86 8.71 -0.03 14.62
N GLU A 87 7.93 -1.09 14.41
CA GLU A 87 8.42 -2.36 13.85
C GLU A 87 8.31 -2.42 12.31
N LEU A 88 7.94 -1.29 11.70
CA LEU A 88 7.66 -1.12 10.27
C LEU A 88 6.53 -2.03 9.77
N ASN A 89 5.56 -2.37 10.64
CA ASN A 89 4.29 -2.86 10.17
C ASN A 89 3.50 -1.68 9.59
N LEU A 90 2.67 -1.96 8.59
CA LEU A 90 1.94 -0.92 7.87
C LEU A 90 0.44 -1.12 7.98
N MET A 91 -0.29 -0.01 8.09
CA MET A 91 -1.71 0.06 7.73
C MET A 91 -1.81 0.65 6.34
N LYS A 92 -2.52 -0.02 5.45
CA LYS A 92 -2.72 0.40 4.05
C LYS A 92 -4.19 0.20 3.64
N GLY A 93 -4.55 0.73 2.47
CA GLY A 93 -5.84 0.47 1.86
C GLY A 93 -6.88 1.59 1.99
N LEU A 94 -6.55 2.76 2.57
CA LEU A 94 -7.43 3.94 2.44
C LEU A 94 -7.51 4.41 0.97
N GLY A 95 -6.48 4.10 0.15
CA GLY A 95 -6.48 4.29 -1.30
C GLY A 95 -7.30 3.27 -2.10
N CYS A 96 -7.94 2.30 -1.45
CA CYS A 96 -8.84 1.31 -2.04
C CYS A 96 -8.18 0.26 -2.96
N ALA A 97 -6.87 0.02 -2.87
CA ALA A 97 -6.13 -0.91 -3.72
C ALA A 97 -5.40 -2.02 -2.93
N LEU A 98 -5.75 -2.21 -1.66
CA LEU A 98 -5.00 -3.01 -0.68
C LEU A 98 -4.65 -4.44 -1.14
N LEU A 99 -5.56 -5.15 -1.80
CA LEU A 99 -5.33 -6.50 -2.31
C LEU A 99 -4.19 -6.52 -3.34
N ARG A 100 -4.26 -5.66 -4.34
CA ARG A 100 -3.22 -5.58 -5.38
C ARG A 100 -1.91 -5.02 -4.83
N GLU A 101 -1.97 -4.07 -3.89
CA GLU A 101 -0.80 -3.57 -3.16
C GLU A 101 -0.12 -4.71 -2.41
N LYS A 102 -0.87 -5.59 -1.69
CA LYS A 102 -0.28 -6.71 -0.96
C LYS A 102 0.29 -7.77 -1.88
N ILE A 103 -0.37 -8.09 -2.99
CA ILE A 103 0.15 -9.04 -3.99
C ILE A 103 1.50 -8.54 -4.54
N ILE A 104 1.60 -7.25 -4.89
CA ILE A 104 2.84 -6.65 -5.39
C ILE A 104 3.92 -6.66 -4.30
N ALA A 105 3.60 -6.20 -3.09
CA ALA A 105 4.54 -6.19 -1.96
C ALA A 105 5.09 -7.59 -1.65
N ALA A 106 4.21 -8.62 -1.63
CA ALA A 106 4.61 -10.01 -1.40
C ALA A 106 5.49 -10.60 -2.53
N SER A 107 5.42 -10.03 -3.72
CA SER A 107 6.19 -10.44 -4.91
C SER A 107 7.45 -9.59 -5.12
N THR A 108 7.73 -8.66 -4.21
CA THR A 108 8.78 -7.65 -4.32
C THR A 108 10.03 -8.05 -3.54
N ALA A 109 11.19 -7.90 -4.15
CA ALA A 109 12.46 -8.13 -3.47
C ALA A 109 12.80 -7.02 -2.46
N ARG A 110 12.31 -5.79 -2.68
CA ARG A 110 12.47 -4.66 -1.76
C ARG A 110 11.25 -3.75 -1.79
N GLU A 111 10.52 -3.70 -0.68
CA GLU A 111 9.38 -2.81 -0.49
C GLU A 111 9.82 -1.51 0.17
N VAL A 112 9.70 -0.39 -0.56
CA VAL A 112 10.07 0.96 -0.12
C VAL A 112 8.83 1.79 0.08
N ILE A 113 8.55 2.13 1.32
CA ILE A 113 7.39 2.94 1.71
C ILE A 113 7.80 4.42 1.83
N ILE A 114 6.92 5.32 1.40
CA ILE A 114 7.13 6.76 1.50
C ILE A 114 5.93 7.37 2.22
N ALA A 115 6.16 7.97 3.37
CA ALA A 115 5.12 8.51 4.22
C ALA A 115 5.51 9.89 4.80
N ASP A 116 4.51 10.64 5.26
CA ASP A 116 4.72 11.83 6.09
C ASP A 116 4.82 11.39 7.56
N ASP A 117 5.50 12.15 8.40
CA ASP A 117 5.66 11.89 9.85
C ASP A 117 4.33 11.76 10.61
N ILE A 118 3.27 12.43 10.11
CA ILE A 118 1.92 12.28 10.66
C ILE A 118 1.36 10.85 10.54
N LYS A 119 1.97 9.99 9.72
CA LYS A 119 1.62 8.57 9.53
C LYS A 119 2.29 7.66 10.55
N LEU A 120 3.29 8.16 11.28
CA LEU A 120 3.91 7.40 12.37
C LEU A 120 2.92 7.27 13.53
N VAL A 121 2.80 6.06 14.05
CA VAL A 121 1.95 5.71 15.19
C VAL A 121 2.72 4.86 16.18
N GLY A 122 2.28 4.81 17.44
CA GLY A 122 2.82 3.88 18.43
C GLY A 122 2.36 2.44 18.16
N LYS A 123 1.12 2.28 17.71
CA LYS A 123 0.52 1.01 17.29
C LYS A 123 -0.39 1.24 16.10
N LEU A 124 -0.47 0.27 15.19
CA LEU A 124 -1.44 0.33 14.09
C LEU A 124 -2.87 0.42 14.63
N GLY A 125 -3.76 1.09 13.91
CA GLY A 125 -5.16 1.30 14.29
C GLY A 125 -5.41 2.47 15.24
N GLU A 126 -4.37 3.25 15.61
CA GLU A 126 -4.54 4.45 16.44
C GLU A 126 -5.31 5.55 15.70
N LYS A 127 -5.04 5.75 14.43
CA LYS A 127 -5.61 6.83 13.62
C LYS A 127 -6.56 6.31 12.55
N ALA A 128 -6.18 5.22 11.87
CA ALA A 128 -6.92 4.63 10.75
C ALA A 128 -7.69 3.36 11.16
N PRO A 129 -8.84 3.08 10.56
CA PRO A 129 -9.44 1.75 10.63
C PRO A 129 -8.60 0.75 9.83
N VAL A 130 -8.80 -0.55 10.06
CA VAL A 130 -8.32 -1.62 9.18
C VAL A 130 -9.26 -1.74 7.99
N PRO A 131 -8.85 -1.41 6.75
CA PRO A 131 -9.66 -1.71 5.58
C PRO A 131 -9.64 -3.22 5.32
N VAL A 132 -10.80 -3.82 5.10
CA VAL A 132 -10.95 -5.24 4.79
C VAL A 132 -11.70 -5.38 3.48
N GLU A 133 -11.03 -5.93 2.46
CA GLU A 133 -11.65 -6.25 1.16
C GLU A 133 -12.43 -7.55 1.28
N VAL A 134 -13.70 -7.54 0.89
CA VAL A 134 -14.60 -8.69 1.02
C VAL A 134 -15.31 -8.98 -0.28
N CYS A 135 -15.59 -10.25 -0.53
CA CYS A 135 -16.43 -10.68 -1.64
C CYS A 135 -17.81 -10.01 -1.55
N ALA A 136 -18.29 -9.49 -2.69
CA ALA A 136 -19.60 -8.83 -2.74
C ALA A 136 -20.75 -9.79 -2.36
N PHE A 137 -20.64 -11.08 -2.72
CA PHE A 137 -21.62 -12.09 -2.31
C PHE A 137 -21.60 -12.29 -0.79
N GLY A 138 -22.71 -12.00 -0.14
CA GLY A 138 -22.89 -12.21 1.30
C GLY A 138 -22.10 -11.23 2.18
N SER A 139 -21.61 -10.11 1.65
CA SER A 139 -20.74 -9.16 2.36
C SER A 139 -21.29 -8.71 3.72
N ALA A 140 -22.61 -8.51 3.86
CA ALA A 140 -23.25 -8.17 5.13
C ALA A 140 -23.16 -9.30 6.19
N LEU A 141 -23.07 -10.56 5.78
CA LEU A 141 -22.82 -11.68 6.67
C LEU A 141 -21.34 -11.73 7.07
N THR A 142 -20.43 -11.52 6.13
CA THR A 142 -19.00 -11.38 6.40
C THR A 142 -18.74 -10.26 7.41
N ALA A 143 -19.38 -9.10 7.25
CA ALA A 143 -19.29 -7.99 8.23
C ALA A 143 -19.75 -8.39 9.64
N LYS A 144 -20.82 -9.23 9.77
CA LYS A 144 -21.24 -9.76 11.06
C LYS A 144 -20.20 -10.72 11.68
N LEU A 145 -19.44 -11.44 10.86
CA LEU A 145 -18.35 -12.30 11.34
C LEU A 145 -17.15 -11.44 11.78
N LEU A 146 -16.76 -10.43 11.00
CA LEU A 146 -15.71 -9.47 11.37
C LEU A 146 -16.00 -8.80 12.71
N ARG A 147 -17.27 -8.42 12.97
CA ARG A 147 -17.67 -7.83 14.25
C ARG A 147 -17.34 -8.73 15.46
N LYS A 148 -17.34 -10.06 15.30
CA LYS A 148 -16.99 -10.99 16.37
C LYS A 148 -15.50 -10.92 16.76
N LEU A 149 -14.65 -10.36 15.90
CA LEU A 149 -13.25 -10.10 16.21
C LEU A 149 -13.04 -8.83 17.05
N GLY A 150 -14.13 -8.11 17.38
CA GLY A 150 -14.08 -6.96 18.29
C GLY A 150 -14.07 -5.59 17.58
N CYS A 151 -14.38 -5.52 16.29
CA CYS A 151 -14.47 -4.25 15.54
C CYS A 151 -15.92 -3.88 15.20
N GLU A 152 -16.10 -2.62 14.74
CA GLU A 152 -17.32 -2.18 14.06
C GLU A 152 -17.04 -2.00 12.56
N PRO A 153 -17.46 -2.94 11.70
CA PRO A 153 -17.27 -2.86 10.25
C PRO A 153 -18.23 -1.82 9.64
N VAL A 154 -17.69 -0.85 8.93
CA VAL A 154 -18.45 0.17 8.21
C VAL A 154 -18.21 0.01 6.71
N LEU A 155 -19.25 -0.22 5.93
CA LEU A 155 -19.14 -0.35 4.47
C LEU A 155 -18.63 0.96 3.88
N ARG A 156 -17.55 0.89 3.10
CA ARG A 156 -16.98 2.07 2.44
C ARG A 156 -17.91 2.54 1.33
N MET A 157 -18.23 3.81 1.38
CA MET A 157 -19.12 4.45 0.40
C MET A 157 -18.35 5.47 -0.43
N GLN A 158 -18.73 5.60 -1.70
CA GLN A 158 -18.24 6.65 -2.59
C GLN A 158 -19.41 7.19 -3.42
N ASN A 159 -19.60 8.50 -3.43
CA ASN A 159 -20.69 9.16 -4.17
C ASN A 159 -22.09 8.58 -3.89
N GLY A 160 -22.37 8.18 -2.64
CA GLY A 160 -23.66 7.64 -2.22
C GLY A 160 -23.91 6.16 -2.54
N ALA A 161 -22.93 5.46 -3.13
CA ALA A 161 -22.98 4.03 -3.42
C ALA A 161 -21.82 3.27 -2.74
N PRO A 162 -21.91 1.95 -2.52
CA PRO A 162 -20.78 1.16 -2.08
C PRO A 162 -19.61 1.31 -3.03
N PHE A 163 -18.40 1.52 -2.46
CA PHE A 163 -17.18 1.50 -3.26
C PHE A 163 -16.90 0.08 -3.75
N VAL A 164 -16.57 -0.06 -5.02
CA VAL A 164 -16.20 -1.34 -5.63
C VAL A 164 -14.72 -1.27 -6.05
N THR A 165 -13.92 -2.22 -5.60
CA THR A 165 -12.49 -2.30 -5.91
C THR A 165 -12.25 -2.67 -7.38
N ASP A 166 -11.02 -2.51 -7.87
CA ASP A 166 -10.60 -2.97 -9.20
C ASP A 166 -10.78 -4.49 -9.38
N GLY A 167 -10.92 -5.25 -8.28
CA GLY A 167 -11.21 -6.69 -8.25
C GLY A 167 -12.70 -7.03 -8.23
N GLY A 168 -13.61 -6.02 -8.20
CA GLY A 168 -15.05 -6.22 -8.11
C GLY A 168 -15.56 -6.52 -6.69
N ASN A 169 -14.75 -6.30 -5.67
CA ASN A 169 -15.07 -6.56 -4.28
C ASN A 169 -15.50 -5.27 -3.54
N LEU A 170 -15.96 -5.43 -2.30
CA LEU A 170 -16.33 -4.32 -1.41
C LEU A 170 -15.27 -4.13 -0.34
N ILE A 171 -15.24 -2.96 0.33
CA ILE A 171 -14.37 -2.69 1.46
C ILE A 171 -15.21 -2.36 2.69
N TYR A 172 -14.90 -3.00 3.82
CA TYR A 172 -15.34 -2.57 5.13
C TYR A 172 -14.19 -1.96 5.91
N ASP A 173 -14.41 -0.77 6.45
CA ASP A 173 -13.49 -0.10 7.37
C ASP A 173 -13.77 -0.61 8.79
N CYS A 174 -12.86 -1.42 9.33
CA CYS A 174 -12.98 -2.11 10.61
C CYS A 174 -12.16 -1.39 11.68
N ARG A 175 -12.82 -0.74 12.63
CA ARG A 175 -12.13 -0.01 13.70
C ARG A 175 -11.92 -0.92 14.91
N PHE A 176 -10.67 -1.34 15.12
CA PHE A 176 -10.24 -2.14 16.28
C PHE A 176 -9.66 -1.29 17.42
N GLY A 177 -9.20 -0.06 17.13
CA GLY A 177 -8.32 0.70 18.03
C GLY A 177 -6.87 0.24 17.91
N PRO A 178 -6.01 0.62 18.87
CA PRO A 178 -4.60 0.21 18.86
C PRO A 178 -4.44 -1.31 18.85
N ILE A 179 -3.68 -1.82 17.88
CA ILE A 179 -3.48 -3.26 17.62
C ILE A 179 -2.20 -3.72 18.30
N GLU A 180 -2.32 -4.68 19.22
CA GLU A 180 -1.18 -5.22 19.96
C GLU A 180 -0.33 -6.17 19.11
N SER A 181 -0.96 -7.02 18.31
CA SER A 181 -0.31 -8.05 17.49
C SER A 181 -0.80 -7.98 16.06
N PRO A 182 -0.20 -7.14 15.18
CA PRO A 182 -0.65 -6.96 13.80
C PRO A 182 -0.74 -8.28 13.01
N SER A 183 0.24 -9.16 13.12
CA SER A 183 0.26 -10.44 12.40
C SER A 183 -0.83 -11.42 12.88
N GLU A 184 -1.17 -11.41 14.19
CA GLU A 184 -2.24 -12.27 14.71
C GLU A 184 -3.60 -11.78 14.23
N LEU A 185 -3.84 -10.46 14.30
CA LEU A 185 -5.10 -9.88 13.84
C LEU A 185 -5.29 -10.06 12.33
N GLU A 186 -4.23 -9.87 11.51
CA GLU A 186 -4.27 -10.18 10.08
C GLU A 186 -4.73 -11.62 9.86
N ALA A 187 -4.06 -12.60 10.50
CA ALA A 187 -4.38 -14.01 10.35
C ALA A 187 -5.82 -14.35 10.80
N ASP A 188 -6.34 -13.68 11.83
CA ASP A 188 -7.72 -13.88 12.29
C ASP A 188 -8.74 -13.28 11.31
N ILE A 189 -8.45 -12.12 10.73
CA ILE A 189 -9.28 -11.51 9.69
C ILE A 189 -9.32 -12.38 8.43
N ASP A 190 -8.17 -12.89 7.98
CA ASP A 190 -8.05 -13.71 6.77
C ASP A 190 -8.80 -15.06 6.87
N ARG A 191 -8.99 -15.57 8.07
CA ARG A 191 -9.80 -16.78 8.31
C ARG A 191 -11.31 -16.55 8.22
N VAL A 192 -11.76 -15.30 8.15
CA VAL A 192 -13.22 -15.02 8.10
C VAL A 192 -13.74 -15.31 6.69
N PRO A 193 -14.75 -16.20 6.54
CA PRO A 193 -15.33 -16.50 5.25
C PRO A 193 -15.87 -15.25 4.53
N GLY A 194 -15.44 -15.06 3.29
CA GLY A 194 -15.80 -13.91 2.46
C GLY A 194 -14.81 -12.76 2.52
N VAL A 195 -13.84 -12.76 3.43
CA VAL A 195 -12.66 -11.87 3.37
C VAL A 195 -11.78 -12.29 2.20
N ILE A 196 -11.27 -11.32 1.48
CA ILE A 196 -10.32 -11.49 0.37
C ILE A 196 -8.93 -11.07 0.86
N GLU A 197 -8.82 -9.92 1.55
CA GLU A 197 -7.57 -9.40 2.07
C GLU A 197 -7.84 -8.27 3.08
N CYS A 198 -6.88 -7.98 3.96
CA CYS A 198 -6.96 -6.84 4.87
C CYS A 198 -5.78 -5.86 4.73
N GLY A 199 -5.97 -4.66 5.26
CA GLY A 199 -4.99 -3.56 5.16
C GLY A 199 -3.85 -3.61 6.19
N ILE A 200 -3.68 -4.69 6.94
CA ILE A 200 -2.53 -4.90 7.81
C ILE A 200 -1.44 -5.58 6.99
N PHE A 201 -0.26 -4.98 6.91
CA PHE A 201 0.91 -5.47 6.18
C PHE A 201 2.06 -5.69 7.17
N PRO A 202 2.06 -6.83 7.90
CA PRO A 202 3.06 -7.05 8.93
C PRO A 202 4.40 -7.39 8.29
N ARG A 203 5.43 -6.66 8.68
CA ARG A 203 6.82 -6.90 8.26
C ARG A 203 7.04 -6.95 6.75
N MET A 204 6.25 -6.23 5.96
CA MET A 204 6.41 -6.19 4.50
C MET A 204 7.35 -5.07 4.04
N ALA A 205 7.42 -3.90 4.75
CA ALA A 205 8.35 -2.84 4.39
C ALA A 205 9.80 -3.20 4.70
N ASP A 206 10.72 -3.01 3.76
CA ASP A 206 12.18 -3.11 3.98
C ASP A 206 12.77 -1.79 4.42
N SER A 207 12.25 -0.69 3.88
CA SER A 207 12.58 0.67 4.32
C SER A 207 11.38 1.61 4.20
N VAL A 208 11.38 2.63 5.06
CA VAL A 208 10.34 3.67 5.09
C VAL A 208 11.04 5.03 5.04
N PHE A 209 10.77 5.81 4.01
CA PHE A 209 11.19 7.20 3.88
C PHE A 209 10.14 8.09 4.53
N ILE A 210 10.50 8.73 5.61
CA ILE A 210 9.64 9.66 6.35
C ILE A 210 9.99 11.09 5.97
N TYR A 211 9.00 11.84 5.50
CA TYR A 211 9.10 13.28 5.30
C TYR A 211 8.58 14.02 6.54
N HIS A 212 9.42 14.91 7.09
CA HIS A 212 9.12 15.79 8.21
C HIS A 212 8.71 17.16 7.68
N GLY A 213 7.40 17.45 7.73
CA GLY A 213 6.81 18.66 7.15
C GLY A 213 7.31 19.95 7.82
N ASP A 214 7.55 19.93 9.12
CA ASP A 214 7.95 21.11 9.90
C ASP A 214 9.39 21.54 9.63
N SER A 215 10.30 20.58 9.38
CA SER A 215 11.73 20.83 9.14
C SER A 215 12.12 20.77 7.66
N ASP A 216 11.20 20.37 6.78
CA ASP A 216 11.47 20.09 5.36
C ASP A 216 12.65 19.11 5.16
N THR A 217 12.71 18.09 6.03
CA THR A 217 13.74 17.05 6.00
C THR A 217 13.11 15.69 5.79
N PHE A 218 13.92 14.68 5.51
CA PHE A 218 13.49 13.30 5.47
C PHE A 218 14.50 12.40 6.15
N GLU A 219 14.03 11.28 6.68
CA GLU A 219 14.84 10.19 7.21
C GLU A 219 14.43 8.87 6.60
N GLU A 220 15.31 7.90 6.64
CA GLU A 220 15.02 6.52 6.23
C GLU A 220 15.09 5.61 7.45
N LEU A 221 13.98 4.93 7.73
CA LEU A 221 13.91 3.83 8.69
C LEU A 221 14.10 2.52 7.93
N ARG A 222 14.99 1.66 8.40
CA ARG A 222 15.27 0.35 7.78
C ARG A 222 14.97 -0.77 8.75
N ARG A 223 14.38 -1.84 8.23
CA ARG A 223 14.25 -3.05 9.03
C ARG A 223 15.65 -3.61 9.30
N PRO A 224 15.96 -3.99 10.57
CA PRO A 224 17.19 -4.71 10.86
C PRO A 224 17.26 -5.98 10.01
N GLN A 225 18.36 -6.17 9.30
CA GLN A 225 18.63 -7.45 8.63
C GLN A 225 18.92 -8.49 9.72
N ILE A 226 18.10 -9.53 9.78
CA ILE A 226 18.29 -10.68 10.67
C ILE A 226 19.31 -11.63 10.07
#